data_5f4db7335030dfafdaa52d125c703314
#
_entry.id   5f4db7335030dfafdaa52d125c703314
#
_cell.length_a   1.000
_cell.length_b   1.000
_cell.length_c   1.000
_cell.angle_alpha   90.00
_cell.angle_beta   90.00
_cell.angle_gamma   90.00
#
_symmetry.space_group_name_H-M   'P 1'
#
loop_
_entity.id
_entity.type
_entity.pdbx_description
1 polymer ?
#
loop_
_entity_poly.entity_id
_entity_poly.type
_entity_poly.pdbx_seq_one_letter_code
_entity_poly.pdbx_strand_id
1 'polypeptide(L)'
;MASLKIKGGCKLQGEIIPQGAKKEAMQILCACLLTDEKVTIHNLPDILDINNLIALLEGMGVSIERPTRHDIILQAKSINFNYFHLSAYQSTASKLRGSVMMTGPMLARFGKAYMPKPGGDQIGRRRLDTHVIGLQKLGAIFDFDTYQVGVQKCGLKGCYMLLDEAYD
;
A
#
# COMPACT_ATOMS: atom_id res chain seq x y z
N MET A 1 0.58 25.72 -11.03
CA MET A 1 1.22 24.53 -11.65
C MET A 1 2.72 24.75 -11.64
N ALA A 2 3.51 23.77 -11.23
CA ALA A 2 4.97 23.85 -11.38
C ALA A 2 5.32 23.60 -12.85
N SER A 3 6.23 24.38 -13.41
CA SER A 3 6.73 24.20 -14.78
C SER A 3 8.20 23.79 -14.74
N LEU A 4 8.57 22.84 -15.58
CA LEU A 4 9.96 22.43 -15.78
C LEU A 4 10.47 23.00 -17.10
N LYS A 5 11.57 23.76 -17.04
CA LYS A 5 12.27 24.25 -18.24
C LYS A 5 13.50 23.39 -18.50
N ILE A 6 13.50 22.65 -19.60
CA ILE A 6 14.60 21.75 -19.97
C ILE A 6 15.37 22.40 -21.13
N LYS A 7 16.69 22.56 -20.96
CA LYS A 7 17.61 23.00 -22.02
C LYS A 7 18.43 21.78 -22.46
N GLY A 8 18.20 21.33 -23.67
CA GLY A 8 18.93 20.22 -24.29
C GLY A 8 20.25 20.65 -24.93
N GLY A 9 20.90 19.70 -25.61
CA GLY A 9 22.14 19.96 -26.40
C GLY A 9 23.44 19.88 -25.59
N CYS A 10 23.38 19.53 -24.30
CA CYS A 10 24.58 19.32 -23.49
C CYS A 10 24.98 17.83 -23.45
N LYS A 11 26.29 17.56 -23.65
CA LYS A 11 26.81 16.21 -23.43
C LYS A 11 26.75 15.91 -21.94
N LEU A 12 26.05 14.80 -21.56
CA LEU A 12 25.98 14.36 -20.19
C LEU A 12 27.20 13.49 -19.86
N GLN A 13 27.82 13.73 -18.70
CA GLN A 13 28.93 12.94 -18.17
C GLN A 13 28.82 12.95 -16.65
N GLY A 14 28.90 11.77 -16.03
CA GLY A 14 28.81 11.62 -14.58
C GLY A 14 28.22 10.27 -14.21
N GLU A 15 28.07 10.06 -12.90
CA GLU A 15 27.47 8.86 -12.29
C GLU A 15 26.17 9.24 -11.60
N ILE A 16 25.16 8.40 -11.73
CA ILE A 16 23.86 8.54 -11.05
C ILE A 16 23.65 7.30 -10.22
N ILE A 17 23.45 7.49 -8.90
CA ILE A 17 23.05 6.44 -7.98
C ILE A 17 21.52 6.51 -7.82
N PRO A 18 20.75 5.52 -8.33
CA PRO A 18 19.31 5.54 -8.20
C PRO A 18 18.89 5.25 -6.77
N GLN A 19 17.76 5.82 -6.35
CA GLN A 19 17.08 5.46 -5.12
C GLN A 19 16.40 4.09 -5.27
N GLY A 20 15.96 3.50 -4.14
CA GLY A 20 15.15 2.28 -4.13
C GLY A 20 13.87 2.39 -4.96
N ALA A 21 13.39 1.27 -5.47
CA ALA A 21 12.23 1.22 -6.35
C ALA A 21 10.92 1.53 -5.60
N LYS A 22 10.14 2.49 -6.10
CA LYS A 22 8.85 2.90 -5.51
C LYS A 22 7.89 1.73 -5.32
N LYS A 23 7.68 0.92 -6.38
CA LYS A 23 6.71 -0.17 -6.37
C LYS A 23 7.09 -1.27 -5.38
N GLU A 24 8.37 -1.61 -5.31
CA GLU A 24 8.91 -2.57 -4.36
C GLU A 24 8.74 -2.08 -2.92
N ALA A 25 9.17 -0.86 -2.64
CA ALA A 25 9.06 -0.26 -1.32
C ALA A 25 7.62 -0.24 -0.79
N MET A 26 6.63 0.12 -1.64
CA MET A 26 5.22 0.11 -1.26
C MET A 26 4.73 -1.28 -0.89
N GLN A 27 5.12 -2.31 -1.63
CA GLN A 27 4.71 -3.69 -1.36
C GLN A 27 5.35 -4.24 -0.09
N ILE A 28 6.64 -4.00 0.11
CA ILE A 28 7.37 -4.43 1.30
C ILE A 28 6.83 -3.75 2.56
N LEU A 29 6.55 -2.44 2.51
CA LEU A 29 5.92 -1.72 3.62
C LEU A 29 4.56 -2.33 3.99
N CYS A 30 3.73 -2.69 3.01
CA CYS A 30 2.47 -3.37 3.26
C CYS A 30 2.69 -4.79 3.83
N ALA A 31 3.70 -5.52 3.36
CA ALA A 31 4.01 -6.87 3.82
C ALA A 31 4.46 -6.91 5.30
N CYS A 32 5.00 -5.80 5.84
CA CYS A 32 5.32 -5.69 7.27
C CYS A 32 4.10 -5.89 8.18
N LEU A 33 2.89 -5.72 7.67
CA LEU A 33 1.65 -6.02 8.42
C LEU A 33 1.43 -7.51 8.68
N LEU A 34 2.14 -8.41 7.99
CA LEU A 34 2.03 -9.86 8.15
C LEU A 34 2.68 -10.39 9.42
N THR A 35 3.55 -9.61 10.07
CA THR A 35 4.28 -10.02 11.26
C THR A 35 4.17 -8.99 12.38
N ASP A 36 4.38 -9.41 13.64
CA ASP A 36 4.54 -8.56 14.81
C ASP A 36 6.01 -8.33 15.18
N GLU A 37 6.92 -8.96 14.47
CA GLU A 37 8.35 -8.75 14.62
C GLU A 37 8.79 -7.39 14.07
N LYS A 38 9.96 -6.92 14.53
CA LYS A 38 10.60 -5.74 13.96
C LYS A 38 11.16 -6.07 12.57
N VAL A 39 10.78 -5.26 11.58
CA VAL A 39 11.30 -5.35 10.21
C VAL A 39 12.09 -4.10 9.90
N THR A 40 13.33 -4.27 9.47
CA THR A 40 14.19 -3.18 9.00
C THR A 40 14.24 -3.18 7.48
N ILE A 41 13.99 -2.02 6.88
CA ILE A 41 14.06 -1.81 5.43
C ILE A 41 15.13 -0.76 5.15
N HIS A 42 16.10 -1.11 4.30
CA HIS A 42 17.16 -0.23 3.83
C HIS A 42 16.87 0.29 2.43
N ASN A 43 17.49 1.41 2.07
CA ASN A 43 17.40 2.03 0.75
C ASN A 43 15.95 2.39 0.35
N LEU A 44 15.15 2.83 1.31
CA LEU A 44 13.79 3.28 1.05
C LEU A 44 13.79 4.61 0.28
N PRO A 45 13.06 4.73 -0.85
CA PRO A 45 13.00 5.99 -1.57
C PRO A 45 12.22 7.05 -0.78
N ASP A 46 12.81 8.24 -0.65
CA ASP A 46 12.14 9.37 0.03
C ASP A 46 11.29 10.15 -0.98
N ILE A 47 10.09 9.64 -1.22
CA ILE A 47 9.09 10.22 -2.12
C ILE A 47 7.73 10.31 -1.43
N LEU A 48 6.88 11.20 -1.94
CA LEU A 48 5.59 11.53 -1.35
C LEU A 48 4.69 10.29 -1.10
N ASP A 49 4.60 9.39 -2.08
CA ASP A 49 3.75 8.20 -1.95
C ASP A 49 4.21 7.25 -0.82
N ILE A 50 5.53 7.09 -0.66
CA ILE A 50 6.11 6.28 0.41
C ILE A 50 5.84 6.94 1.76
N ASN A 51 6.05 8.25 1.87
CA ASN A 51 5.79 8.98 3.10
C ASN A 51 4.30 8.97 3.48
N ASN A 52 3.40 9.06 2.50
CA ASN A 52 1.96 8.92 2.72
C ASN A 52 1.59 7.50 3.22
N LEU A 53 2.19 6.45 2.65
CA LEU A 53 1.95 5.08 3.10
C LEU A 53 2.47 4.87 4.54
N ILE A 54 3.65 5.39 4.86
CA ILE A 54 4.22 5.36 6.21
C ILE A 54 3.28 6.05 7.19
N ALA A 55 2.77 7.24 6.86
CA ALA A 55 1.81 7.96 7.70
C ALA A 55 0.50 7.18 7.93
N LEU A 56 0.02 6.42 6.91
CA LEU A 56 -1.12 5.53 7.08
C LEU A 56 -0.82 4.39 8.06
N LEU A 57 0.33 3.75 7.92
CA LEU A 57 0.76 2.65 8.81
C LEU A 57 0.92 3.14 10.25
N GLU A 58 1.52 4.31 10.45
CA GLU A 58 1.69 4.94 11.77
C GLU A 58 0.33 5.25 12.41
N GLY A 59 -0.60 5.86 11.65
CA GLY A 59 -1.96 6.10 12.11
C GLY A 59 -2.74 4.83 12.46
N MET A 60 -2.44 3.70 11.79
CA MET A 60 -2.97 2.39 12.12
C MET A 60 -2.36 1.79 13.40
N GLY A 61 -1.36 2.42 14.00
CA GLY A 61 -0.71 1.95 15.23
C GLY A 61 0.56 1.13 15.01
N VAL A 62 1.11 1.09 13.80
CA VAL A 62 2.43 0.51 13.53
C VAL A 62 3.49 1.42 14.18
N SER A 63 4.36 0.83 14.99
CA SER A 63 5.51 1.55 15.53
C SER A 63 6.54 1.78 14.42
N ILE A 64 7.00 3.01 14.29
CA ILE A 64 7.90 3.42 13.22
C ILE A 64 9.08 4.19 13.80
N GLU A 65 10.30 3.75 13.44
CA GLU A 65 11.56 4.42 13.73
C GLU A 65 12.27 4.70 12.40
N ARG A 66 12.83 5.89 12.23
CA ARG A 66 13.59 6.28 11.03
C ARG A 66 15.04 6.61 11.43
N PRO A 67 15.95 5.61 11.45
CA PRO A 67 17.36 5.83 11.77
C PRO A 67 18.04 6.79 10.79
N THR A 68 17.68 6.71 9.51
CA THR A 68 18.16 7.61 8.46
C THR A 68 17.01 8.03 7.54
N ARG A 69 17.29 8.87 6.56
CA ARG A 69 16.32 9.27 5.53
C ARG A 69 15.87 8.10 4.66
N HIS A 70 16.73 7.08 4.51
CA HIS A 70 16.51 5.94 3.62
C HIS A 70 16.37 4.60 4.35
N ASP A 71 16.39 4.62 5.68
CA ASP A 71 16.21 3.43 6.50
C ASP A 71 15.00 3.60 7.42
N ILE A 72 14.24 2.53 7.57
CA ILE A 72 13.05 2.51 8.43
C ILE A 72 12.98 1.19 9.18
N ILE A 73 12.55 1.24 10.44
CA ILE A 73 12.23 0.08 11.26
C ILE A 73 10.74 0.15 11.57
N LEU A 74 10.01 -0.92 11.24
CA LEU A 74 8.57 -1.02 11.48
C LEU A 74 8.26 -2.20 12.41
N GLN A 75 7.25 -2.03 13.25
CA GLN A 75 6.71 -3.13 14.06
C GLN A 75 5.19 -3.02 14.16
N ALA A 76 4.46 -3.99 13.61
CA ALA A 76 3.01 -4.05 13.59
C ALA A 76 2.46 -5.03 14.65
N LYS A 77 2.67 -4.74 15.96
CA LYS A 77 2.17 -5.60 17.07
C LYS A 77 0.65 -5.65 17.12
N SER A 78 0.02 -4.50 17.02
CA SER A 78 -1.44 -4.35 17.06
C SER A 78 -1.88 -3.29 16.07
N ILE A 79 -3.12 -3.40 15.59
CA ILE A 79 -3.69 -2.45 14.63
C ILE A 79 -4.92 -1.78 15.25
N ASN A 80 -4.95 -0.47 15.17
CA ASN A 80 -6.10 0.34 15.54
C ASN A 80 -7.12 0.38 14.39
N PHE A 81 -8.08 -0.54 14.41
CA PHE A 81 -9.13 -0.59 13.38
C PHE A 81 -10.06 0.61 13.36
N ASN A 82 -10.19 1.35 14.47
CA ASN A 82 -11.01 2.56 14.50
C ASN A 82 -10.43 3.67 13.62
N TYR A 83 -9.13 3.63 13.35
CA TYR A 83 -8.46 4.60 12.49
C TYR A 83 -9.03 4.61 11.06
N PHE A 84 -9.48 3.46 10.55
CA PHE A 84 -10.06 3.35 9.21
C PHE A 84 -11.33 4.20 9.01
N HIS A 85 -12.05 4.47 10.09
CA HIS A 85 -13.29 5.27 10.05
C HIS A 85 -13.03 6.77 10.18
N LEU A 86 -11.79 7.18 10.48
CA LEU A 86 -11.44 8.58 10.61
C LEU A 86 -11.25 9.25 9.24
N SER A 87 -11.67 10.51 9.14
CA SER A 87 -11.47 11.33 7.94
C SER A 87 -9.99 11.46 7.56
N ALA A 88 -9.08 11.43 8.53
CA ALA A 88 -7.64 11.44 8.32
C ALA A 88 -7.17 10.24 7.49
N TYR A 89 -7.64 9.02 7.81
CA TYR A 89 -7.34 7.83 7.01
C TYR A 89 -7.92 7.96 5.61
N GLN A 90 -9.21 8.26 5.50
CA GLN A 90 -9.91 8.34 4.21
C GLN A 90 -9.27 9.36 3.28
N SER A 91 -8.91 10.54 3.79
CA SER A 91 -8.29 11.60 2.99
C SER A 91 -6.88 11.23 2.49
N THR A 92 -6.09 10.51 3.28
CA THR A 92 -4.74 10.09 2.90
C THR A 92 -4.78 8.87 1.99
N ALA A 93 -5.57 7.85 2.35
CA ALA A 93 -5.71 6.63 1.57
C ALA A 93 -6.32 6.89 0.18
N SER A 94 -7.25 7.85 0.06
CA SER A 94 -7.83 8.23 -1.24
C SER A 94 -6.85 8.94 -2.17
N LYS A 95 -5.76 9.50 -1.67
CA LYS A 95 -4.70 10.10 -2.49
C LYS A 95 -3.65 9.09 -2.94
N LEU A 96 -3.62 7.91 -2.34
CA LEU A 96 -2.60 6.90 -2.54
C LEU A 96 -3.23 5.60 -3.09
N ARG A 97 -3.08 5.33 -4.39
CA ARG A 97 -3.58 4.07 -4.97
C ARG A 97 -2.97 2.83 -4.29
N GLY A 98 -1.72 2.91 -3.88
CA GLY A 98 -1.01 1.82 -3.21
C GLY A 98 -1.60 1.41 -1.85
N SER A 99 -2.50 2.20 -1.26
CA SER A 99 -3.19 1.85 -0.02
C SER A 99 -3.98 0.53 -0.13
N VAL A 100 -4.42 0.17 -1.34
CA VAL A 100 -5.09 -1.11 -1.64
C VAL A 100 -4.21 -2.32 -1.30
N MET A 101 -2.89 -2.19 -1.42
CA MET A 101 -1.94 -3.28 -1.15
C MET A 101 -1.95 -3.75 0.31
N MET A 102 -2.43 -2.92 1.24
CA MET A 102 -2.60 -3.31 2.65
C MET A 102 -3.70 -4.36 2.85
N THR A 103 -4.66 -4.44 1.93
CA THR A 103 -5.84 -5.33 2.07
C THR A 103 -5.45 -6.79 2.23
N GLY A 104 -4.54 -7.30 1.41
CA GLY A 104 -4.07 -8.70 1.47
C GLY A 104 -3.46 -9.06 2.84
N PRO A 105 -2.40 -8.37 3.28
CA PRO A 105 -1.79 -8.60 4.59
C PRO A 105 -2.76 -8.46 5.77
N MET A 106 -3.65 -7.47 5.72
CA MET A 106 -4.66 -7.27 6.76
C MET A 106 -5.65 -8.42 6.85
N LEU A 107 -6.15 -8.90 5.70
CA LEU A 107 -7.04 -10.08 5.66
C LEU A 107 -6.34 -11.34 6.13
N ALA A 108 -5.10 -11.56 5.69
CA ALA A 108 -4.34 -12.76 6.04
C ALA A 108 -4.09 -12.85 7.55
N ARG A 109 -3.70 -11.75 8.20
CA ARG A 109 -3.33 -11.76 9.61
C ARG A 109 -4.49 -11.47 10.56
N PHE A 110 -5.38 -10.55 10.20
CA PHE A 110 -6.42 -10.06 11.11
C PHE A 110 -7.84 -10.46 10.68
N GLY A 111 -7.99 -11.11 9.52
CA GLY A 111 -9.29 -11.52 9.00
C GLY A 111 -10.22 -10.38 8.58
N LYS A 112 -9.75 -9.15 8.64
CA LYS A 112 -10.50 -7.96 8.27
C LYS A 112 -9.58 -6.86 7.74
N ALA A 113 -10.09 -6.09 6.78
CA ALA A 113 -9.39 -4.97 6.16
C ALA A 113 -10.38 -3.88 5.80
N TYR A 114 -9.85 -2.74 5.40
CA TYR A 114 -10.60 -1.64 4.82
C TYR A 114 -9.95 -1.28 3.49
N MET A 115 -10.73 -1.33 2.41
CA MET A 115 -10.25 -1.00 1.07
C MET A 115 -10.95 0.30 0.61
N PRO A 116 -10.32 1.46 0.86
CA PRO A 116 -10.94 2.74 0.52
C PRO A 116 -11.06 2.88 -1.00
N LYS A 117 -11.95 3.76 -1.43
CA LYS A 117 -12.02 4.15 -2.84
C LYS A 117 -10.64 4.65 -3.28
N PRO A 118 -10.00 4.00 -4.26
CA PRO A 118 -8.64 4.34 -4.64
C PRO A 118 -8.60 5.71 -5.32
N GLY A 119 -7.62 6.49 -4.94
CA GLY A 119 -7.26 7.75 -5.56
C GLY A 119 -5.93 7.66 -6.30
N GLY A 120 -5.17 8.75 -6.29
CA GLY A 120 -3.89 8.92 -6.97
C GLY A 120 -4.03 9.66 -8.30
N ASP A 121 -2.97 9.64 -9.11
CA ASP A 121 -2.92 10.37 -10.37
C ASP A 121 -4.04 9.97 -11.33
N GLN A 122 -4.70 10.95 -11.92
CA GLN A 122 -5.76 10.75 -12.92
C GLN A 122 -5.17 10.45 -14.30
N ILE A 123 -4.55 9.27 -14.44
CA ILE A 123 -3.93 8.82 -15.70
C ILE A 123 -4.91 7.98 -16.55
N GLY A 124 -6.17 7.97 -16.20
CA GLY A 124 -7.20 7.14 -16.83
C GLY A 124 -7.84 6.14 -15.85
N ARG A 125 -8.78 5.35 -16.37
CA ARG A 125 -9.53 4.37 -15.58
C ARG A 125 -8.66 3.14 -15.30
N ARG A 126 -8.20 2.99 -14.06
CA ARG A 126 -7.49 1.78 -13.59
C ARG A 126 -8.39 0.99 -12.66
N ARG A 127 -8.81 -0.17 -13.12
CA ARG A 127 -9.74 -1.05 -12.39
C ARG A 127 -9.01 -1.75 -11.23
N LEU A 128 -9.76 -2.12 -10.20
CA LEU A 128 -9.32 -2.97 -9.08
C LEU A 128 -10.05 -4.32 -9.08
N ASP A 129 -10.81 -4.59 -10.10
CA ASP A 129 -11.68 -5.76 -10.18
C ASP A 129 -10.89 -7.05 -10.01
N THR A 130 -9.69 -7.13 -10.59
CA THR A 130 -8.81 -8.31 -10.48
C THR A 130 -8.45 -8.60 -9.03
N HIS A 131 -8.12 -7.55 -8.23
CA HIS A 131 -7.84 -7.70 -6.80
C HIS A 131 -9.06 -8.16 -6.03
N VAL A 132 -10.23 -7.55 -6.30
CA VAL A 132 -11.50 -7.90 -5.64
C VAL A 132 -11.89 -9.34 -5.97
N ILE A 133 -11.90 -9.71 -7.26
CA ILE A 133 -12.25 -11.05 -7.73
C ILE A 133 -11.29 -12.10 -7.14
N GLY A 134 -10.00 -11.82 -7.16
CA GLY A 134 -8.99 -12.71 -6.59
C GLY A 134 -9.22 -12.96 -5.11
N LEU A 135 -9.39 -11.90 -4.32
CA LEU A 135 -9.65 -12.02 -2.89
C LEU A 135 -11.00 -12.70 -2.58
N GLN A 136 -12.06 -12.42 -3.38
CA GLN A 136 -13.34 -13.12 -3.24
C GLN A 136 -13.22 -14.61 -3.51
N LYS A 137 -12.47 -15.02 -4.53
CA LYS A 137 -12.19 -16.44 -4.81
C LYS A 137 -11.43 -17.12 -3.67
N LEU A 138 -10.58 -16.39 -2.95
CA LEU A 138 -9.90 -16.86 -1.74
C LEU A 138 -10.83 -16.89 -0.50
N GLY A 139 -12.06 -16.38 -0.60
CA GLY A 139 -13.06 -16.39 0.47
C GLY A 139 -13.23 -15.06 1.20
N ALA A 140 -12.70 -13.96 0.67
CA ALA A 140 -12.96 -12.63 1.23
C ALA A 140 -14.37 -12.16 0.87
N ILE A 141 -15.01 -11.45 1.81
CA ILE A 141 -16.34 -10.86 1.68
C ILE A 141 -16.18 -9.35 1.68
N PHE A 142 -16.68 -8.72 0.62
CA PHE A 142 -16.63 -7.27 0.43
C PHE A 142 -17.99 -6.64 0.75
N ASP A 143 -17.98 -5.64 1.61
CA ASP A 143 -19.06 -4.69 1.78
C ASP A 143 -18.70 -3.40 1.03
N PHE A 144 -19.31 -3.18 -0.10
CA PHE A 144 -19.03 -2.03 -0.97
C PHE A 144 -19.62 -0.71 -0.45
N ASP A 145 -20.58 -0.76 0.47
CA ASP A 145 -21.17 0.45 1.06
C ASP A 145 -20.25 1.04 2.12
N THR A 146 -19.62 0.18 2.92
CA THR A 146 -18.71 0.57 4.00
C THR A 146 -17.23 0.46 3.64
N TYR A 147 -16.90 -0.08 2.46
CA TYR A 147 -15.54 -0.42 2.03
C TYR A 147 -14.81 -1.40 2.96
N GLN A 148 -15.56 -2.14 3.76
CA GLN A 148 -14.99 -3.18 4.64
C GLN A 148 -14.82 -4.48 3.88
N VAL A 149 -13.76 -5.19 4.23
CA VAL A 149 -13.44 -6.51 3.70
C VAL A 149 -13.17 -7.44 4.88
N GLY A 150 -13.81 -8.57 4.89
CA GLY A 150 -13.64 -9.57 5.94
C GLY A 150 -13.44 -10.97 5.37
N VAL A 151 -13.10 -11.91 6.23
CA VAL A 151 -13.08 -13.34 5.92
C VAL A 151 -13.94 -14.11 6.92
N GLN A 152 -14.44 -15.27 6.51
CA GLN A 152 -15.12 -16.18 7.41
C GLN A 152 -14.14 -16.75 8.46
N LYS A 153 -14.67 -17.41 9.50
CA LYS A 153 -13.89 -18.00 10.61
C LYS A 153 -12.75 -18.93 10.14
N CYS A 154 -12.89 -19.53 8.95
CA CYS A 154 -11.86 -20.40 8.38
C CYS A 154 -10.72 -19.66 7.67
N GLY A 155 -10.75 -18.32 7.62
CA GLY A 155 -9.74 -17.51 6.94
C GLY A 155 -9.81 -17.60 5.41
N LEU A 156 -8.75 -17.12 4.76
CA LEU A 156 -8.58 -17.27 3.31
C LEU A 156 -8.22 -18.71 2.96
N LYS A 157 -8.80 -19.22 1.87
CA LYS A 157 -8.53 -20.58 1.36
C LYS A 157 -7.92 -20.50 -0.02
N GLY A 158 -6.82 -21.23 -0.22
CA GLY A 158 -6.21 -21.38 -1.55
C GLY A 158 -7.18 -22.03 -2.55
N CYS A 159 -7.19 -21.54 -3.77
CA CYS A 159 -7.95 -22.09 -4.87
C CYS A 159 -7.21 -21.88 -6.19
N TYR A 160 -7.56 -22.70 -7.19
CA TYR A 160 -7.13 -22.42 -8.55
C TYR A 160 -7.95 -21.26 -9.11
N MET A 161 -7.26 -20.26 -9.68
CA MET A 161 -7.92 -19.15 -10.35
C MET A 161 -7.12 -18.69 -11.57
N LEU A 162 -7.85 -18.33 -12.61
CA LEU A 162 -7.34 -17.52 -13.72
C LEU A 162 -7.76 -16.07 -13.45
N LEU A 163 -6.80 -15.17 -13.48
CA LEU A 163 -7.04 -13.74 -13.42
C LEU A 163 -6.97 -13.18 -14.84
N ASP A 164 -7.84 -12.23 -15.13
CA ASP A 164 -7.82 -11.53 -16.42
C ASP A 164 -6.80 -10.40 -16.36
N GLU A 165 -5.72 -10.54 -17.13
CA GLU A 165 -4.62 -9.55 -17.22
C GLU A 165 -4.86 -8.53 -18.34
N ALA A 166 -5.99 -8.60 -19.05
CA ALA A 166 -6.26 -7.76 -20.23
C ALA A 166 -6.48 -6.27 -19.91
N TYR A 167 -6.32 -5.85 -18.65
CA TYR A 167 -6.65 -4.49 -18.19
C TYR A 167 -5.51 -3.80 -17.43
N ASP A 168 -4.27 -4.21 -17.58
CA ASP A 168 -3.11 -3.49 -17.06
C ASP A 168 -2.63 -2.38 -18.00
#